data_3786298a554d9baeea03c8da2dba91c9
#
_entry.id   3786298a554d9baeea03c8da2dba91c9
#
_cell.length_a   1.000
_cell.length_b   1.000
_cell.length_c   1.000
_cell.angle_alpha   90.00
_cell.angle_beta   90.00
_cell.angle_gamma   90.00
#
_symmetry.space_group_name_H-M   'P 1'
#
loop_
_entity.id
_entity.type
_entity.pdbx_description
1 polymer ?
#
loop_
_entity_poly.entity_id
_entity_poly.type
_entity_poly.pdbx_seq_one_letter_code
_entity_poly.pdbx_strand_id
1 'polypeptide(L)'
;LVGMLGNLAADAAYVVLIPLAGIIFHAAGRHPIAGIAAAFAGVSGGFSANFLPGQLDALLFGITEASVETVFGDFTANIAGNWFFIVGMTFVFLPVIWAVTDRIIEPRLGVFDPKLAEATGAGDDGARALKAAERKGLRNAGWAVLFVIGLWTFFTIGPGTPLIDESASAEAQMAPFYKSLVAAFFVLFLLSGWAYGKGAGTVENHRDLVKMMTGAMEDLAYYLV
;
A
#
# COMPACT_ATOMS: atom_id res chain seq x y z
N LEU A 1 -10.01 2.27 4.02
CA LEU A 1 -9.53 2.24 2.62
C LEU A 1 -8.05 2.61 2.52
N VAL A 2 -7.63 3.76 3.07
CA VAL A 2 -6.23 4.23 3.02
C VAL A 2 -5.28 3.21 3.67
N GLY A 3 -5.61 2.67 4.83
CA GLY A 3 -4.81 1.65 5.51
C GLY A 3 -4.72 0.33 4.72
N MET A 4 -5.81 -0.06 4.05
CA MET A 4 -5.83 -1.25 3.19
C MET A 4 -4.92 -1.10 1.96
N LEU A 5 -4.94 0.08 1.33
CA LEU A 5 -4.01 0.41 0.25
C LEU A 5 -2.57 0.49 0.78
N GLY A 6 -2.39 0.93 2.03
CA GLY A 6 -1.11 0.98 2.72
C GLY A 6 -0.42 -0.38 2.82
N ASN A 7 -1.18 -1.44 3.08
CA ASN A 7 -0.63 -2.80 3.13
C ASN A 7 0.04 -3.23 1.81
N LEU A 8 -0.44 -2.76 0.67
CA LEU A 8 0.19 -3.01 -0.65
C LEU A 8 1.46 -2.20 -0.86
N ALA A 9 1.51 -0.98 -0.31
CA ALA A 9 2.63 -0.05 -0.47
C ALA A 9 3.68 -0.17 0.66
N ALA A 10 3.46 -1.05 1.63
CA ALA A 10 4.32 -1.25 2.80
C ALA A 10 4.71 0.09 3.47
N ASP A 11 6.00 0.29 3.76
CA ASP A 11 6.48 1.48 4.48
C ASP A 11 6.27 2.81 3.73
N ALA A 12 6.20 2.77 2.40
CA ALA A 12 5.88 3.96 1.60
C ALA A 12 4.51 4.57 1.93
N ALA A 13 3.59 3.77 2.46
CA ALA A 13 2.28 4.24 2.89
C ALA A 13 2.36 5.27 4.03
N TYR A 14 3.30 5.11 4.97
CA TYR A 14 3.49 6.06 6.06
C TYR A 14 3.93 7.43 5.56
N VAL A 15 4.84 7.46 4.61
CA VAL A 15 5.40 8.71 4.07
C VAL A 15 4.38 9.46 3.19
N VAL A 16 3.57 8.73 2.42
CA VAL A 16 2.66 9.33 1.44
C VAL A 16 1.26 9.53 1.99
N LEU A 17 0.68 8.50 2.62
CA LEU A 17 -0.75 8.53 2.96
C LEU A 17 -1.04 9.35 4.22
N ILE A 18 -0.10 9.42 5.16
CA ILE A 18 -0.30 10.17 6.41
C ILE A 18 -0.36 11.68 6.16
N PRO A 19 0.62 12.30 5.47
CA PRO A 19 0.51 13.72 5.11
C PRO A 19 -0.69 14.02 4.22
N LEU A 20 -0.99 13.13 3.25
CA LEU A 20 -2.14 13.27 2.37
C LEU A 20 -3.46 13.31 3.16
N ALA A 21 -3.61 12.50 4.20
CA ALA A 21 -4.81 12.53 5.05
C ALA A 21 -4.95 13.86 5.80
N GLY A 22 -3.84 14.46 6.24
CA GLY A 22 -3.85 15.81 6.81
C GLY A 22 -4.40 16.84 5.83
N ILE A 23 -3.96 16.80 4.58
CA ILE A 23 -4.42 17.66 3.49
C ILE A 23 -5.91 17.42 3.20
N ILE A 24 -6.36 16.18 3.13
CA ILE A 24 -7.76 15.84 2.86
C ILE A 24 -8.66 16.33 3.99
N PHE A 25 -8.27 16.16 5.26
CA PHE A 25 -9.04 16.66 6.40
C PHE A 25 -9.10 18.19 6.40
N HIS A 26 -7.98 18.85 6.11
CA HIS A 26 -7.96 20.30 5.94
C HIS A 26 -8.93 20.77 4.83
N ALA A 27 -8.87 20.16 3.66
CA ALA A 27 -9.77 20.47 2.55
C ALA A 27 -11.24 20.21 2.87
N ALA A 28 -11.53 19.26 3.77
CA ALA A 28 -12.87 18.97 4.29
C ALA A 28 -13.30 19.88 5.43
N GLY A 29 -12.50 20.89 5.81
CA GLY A 29 -12.77 21.78 6.95
C GLY A 29 -12.63 21.13 8.31
N ARG A 30 -11.98 19.98 8.39
CA ARG A 30 -11.70 19.22 9.61
C ARG A 30 -10.26 19.47 10.09
N HIS A 31 -9.98 19.11 11.33
CA HIS A 31 -8.65 19.33 11.90
C HIS A 31 -7.60 18.42 11.24
N PRO A 32 -6.53 18.95 10.59
CA PRO A 32 -5.54 18.15 9.86
C PRO A 32 -4.84 17.10 10.71
N ILE A 33 -4.56 17.41 11.99
CA ILE A 33 -3.94 16.46 12.93
C ILE A 33 -4.85 15.25 13.19
N ALA A 34 -6.18 15.43 13.19
CA ALA A 34 -7.10 14.29 13.29
C ALA A 34 -7.00 13.38 12.07
N GLY A 35 -6.82 13.95 10.87
CA GLY A 35 -6.57 13.22 9.64
C GLY A 35 -5.25 12.42 9.67
N ILE A 36 -4.18 13.06 10.12
CA ILE A 36 -2.86 12.44 10.30
C ILE A 36 -2.96 11.28 11.29
N ALA A 37 -3.58 11.48 12.45
CA ALA A 37 -3.75 10.43 13.46
C ALA A 37 -4.60 9.24 12.94
N ALA A 38 -5.70 9.53 12.25
CA ALA A 38 -6.56 8.52 11.65
C ALA A 38 -5.84 7.70 10.57
N ALA A 39 -5.05 8.37 9.71
CA ALA A 39 -4.27 7.69 8.68
C ALA A 39 -3.15 6.86 9.27
N PHE A 40 -2.43 7.37 10.27
CA PHE A 40 -1.40 6.62 10.98
C PHE A 40 -1.98 5.34 11.61
N ALA A 41 -3.09 5.46 12.34
CA ALA A 41 -3.78 4.31 12.90
C ALA A 41 -4.29 3.35 11.82
N GLY A 42 -4.80 3.88 10.70
CA GLY A 42 -5.29 3.10 9.57
C GLY A 42 -4.19 2.35 8.82
N VAL A 43 -3.02 2.94 8.62
CA VAL A 43 -1.86 2.30 7.99
C VAL A 43 -1.29 1.24 8.93
N SER A 44 -1.05 1.59 10.21
CA SER A 44 -0.53 0.66 11.21
C SER A 44 -1.47 -0.53 11.45
N GLY A 45 -2.78 -0.28 11.55
CA GLY A 45 -3.80 -1.33 11.67
C GLY A 45 -3.96 -2.16 10.39
N GLY A 46 -3.73 -1.56 9.22
CA GLY A 46 -3.87 -2.19 7.91
C GLY A 46 -2.94 -3.37 7.65
N PHE A 47 -1.80 -3.43 8.34
CA PHE A 47 -0.91 -4.59 8.28
C PHE A 47 -1.53 -5.85 8.92
N SER A 48 -2.40 -5.67 9.91
CA SER A 48 -3.07 -6.76 10.63
C SER A 48 -4.55 -6.90 10.26
N ALA A 49 -5.12 -5.92 9.57
CA ALA A 49 -6.54 -5.83 9.26
C ALA A 49 -6.72 -5.46 7.77
N ASN A 50 -6.90 -6.47 6.94
CA ASN A 50 -7.00 -6.31 5.49
C ASN A 50 -7.92 -7.38 4.89
N PHE A 51 -8.27 -7.23 3.61
CA PHE A 51 -9.03 -8.24 2.86
C PHE A 51 -8.14 -9.18 2.05
N LEU A 52 -6.90 -8.80 1.81
CA LEU A 52 -5.93 -9.58 1.04
C LEU A 52 -4.62 -9.69 1.83
N PRO A 53 -3.93 -10.84 1.75
CA PRO A 53 -2.55 -10.95 2.21
C PRO A 53 -1.69 -9.89 1.53
N GLY A 54 -0.84 -9.24 2.30
CA GLY A 54 0.05 -8.21 1.80
C GLY A 54 1.44 -8.72 1.46
N GLN A 55 2.30 -7.79 1.08
CA GLN A 55 3.69 -8.08 0.76
C GLN A 55 4.45 -8.68 1.95
N LEU A 56 4.18 -8.17 3.16
CA LEU A 56 4.81 -8.69 4.39
C LEU A 56 4.34 -10.11 4.72
N ASP A 57 3.07 -10.44 4.49
CA ASP A 57 2.55 -11.79 4.72
C ASP A 57 3.30 -12.80 3.84
N ALA A 58 3.51 -12.46 2.55
CA ALA A 58 4.23 -13.31 1.61
C ALA A 58 5.71 -13.47 2.01
N LEU A 59 6.37 -12.40 2.45
CA LEU A 59 7.76 -12.42 2.88
C LEU A 59 7.94 -13.27 4.15
N LEU A 60 7.14 -13.00 5.18
CA LEU A 60 7.20 -13.71 6.45
C LEU A 60 6.82 -15.19 6.29
N PHE A 61 5.85 -15.47 5.42
CA PHE A 61 5.49 -16.85 5.09
C PHE A 61 6.68 -17.61 4.49
N GLY A 62 7.38 -17.02 3.52
CA GLY A 62 8.55 -17.67 2.90
C GLY A 62 9.68 -17.95 3.90
N ILE A 63 9.94 -17.02 4.83
CA ILE A 63 10.92 -17.22 5.91
C ILE A 63 10.46 -18.34 6.86
N THR A 64 9.18 -18.35 7.21
CA THR A 64 8.60 -19.36 8.10
C THR A 64 8.64 -20.73 7.45
N GLU A 65 8.23 -20.87 6.19
CA GLU A 65 8.27 -22.13 5.43
C GLU A 65 9.68 -22.72 5.41
N ALA A 66 10.69 -21.91 5.06
CA ALA A 66 12.09 -22.34 5.03
C ALA A 66 12.60 -22.76 6.44
N SER A 67 12.17 -22.08 7.49
CA SER A 67 12.58 -22.42 8.87
C SER A 67 11.92 -23.71 9.36
N VAL A 68 10.67 -23.91 9.02
CA VAL A 68 9.90 -25.09 9.44
C VAL A 68 10.38 -26.34 8.71
N GLU A 69 10.72 -26.27 7.43
CA GLU A 69 11.31 -27.38 6.67
C GLU A 69 12.57 -27.94 7.33
N THR A 70 13.38 -27.08 7.95
CA THR A 70 14.60 -27.51 8.65
C THR A 70 14.33 -28.31 9.93
N VAL A 71 13.15 -28.16 10.54
CA VAL A 71 12.81 -28.77 11.83
C VAL A 71 11.86 -29.97 11.69
N PHE A 72 10.87 -29.84 10.82
CA PHE A 72 9.76 -30.80 10.70
C PHE A 72 9.74 -31.58 9.36
N GLY A 73 10.63 -31.29 8.41
CA GLY A 73 10.59 -31.92 7.10
C GLY A 73 9.39 -31.46 6.27
N ASP A 74 8.57 -32.39 5.80
CA ASP A 74 7.42 -32.10 4.94
C ASP A 74 6.31 -31.34 5.70
N PHE A 75 6.46 -30.04 5.82
CA PHE A 75 5.43 -29.14 6.35
C PHE A 75 4.85 -28.28 5.24
N THR A 76 3.55 -28.39 5.02
CA THR A 76 2.83 -27.52 4.09
C THR A 76 2.03 -26.49 4.88
N ALA A 77 2.35 -25.22 4.72
CA ALA A 77 1.58 -24.13 5.26
C ALA A 77 0.88 -23.36 4.15
N ASN A 78 -0.22 -22.70 4.49
CA ASN A 78 -0.94 -21.86 3.56
C ASN A 78 -0.81 -20.39 3.99
N ILE A 79 -0.33 -19.52 3.11
CA ILE A 79 -0.22 -18.08 3.35
C ILE A 79 -1.58 -17.44 3.69
N ALA A 80 -2.67 -18.01 3.19
CA ALA A 80 -4.03 -17.58 3.50
C ALA A 80 -4.58 -18.16 4.82
N GLY A 81 -3.80 -18.91 5.59
CA GLY A 81 -4.25 -19.51 6.86
C GLY A 81 -4.80 -18.50 7.86
N ASN A 82 -4.29 -17.29 7.86
CA ASN A 82 -4.76 -16.18 8.71
C ASN A 82 -5.85 -15.31 8.06
N TRP A 83 -6.32 -15.63 6.87
CA TRP A 83 -7.22 -14.76 6.11
C TRP A 83 -8.49 -14.37 6.87
N PHE A 84 -9.15 -15.33 7.50
CA PHE A 84 -10.36 -15.05 8.28
C PHE A 84 -10.09 -14.09 9.46
N PHE A 85 -8.93 -14.22 10.09
CA PHE A 85 -8.53 -13.35 11.18
C PHE A 85 -8.28 -11.92 10.71
N ILE A 86 -7.50 -11.71 9.65
CA ILE A 86 -7.21 -10.37 9.13
C ILE A 86 -8.45 -9.66 8.59
N VAL A 87 -9.38 -10.42 7.96
CA VAL A 87 -10.67 -9.88 7.52
C VAL A 87 -11.54 -9.52 8.73
N GLY A 88 -11.64 -10.38 9.74
CA GLY A 88 -12.37 -10.10 10.97
C GLY A 88 -11.84 -8.86 11.69
N MET A 89 -10.51 -8.71 11.78
CA MET A 89 -9.88 -7.53 12.37
C MET A 89 -10.22 -6.24 11.61
N THR A 90 -10.43 -6.29 10.29
CA THR A 90 -10.87 -5.13 9.52
C THR A 90 -12.21 -4.61 9.99
N PHE A 91 -13.18 -5.50 10.25
CA PHE A 91 -14.49 -5.13 10.76
C PHE A 91 -14.46 -4.59 12.19
N VAL A 92 -13.43 -4.91 12.97
CA VAL A 92 -13.22 -4.36 14.32
C VAL A 92 -12.48 -3.03 14.26
N PHE A 93 -11.36 -2.95 13.54
CA PHE A 93 -10.52 -1.75 13.53
C PHE A 93 -11.18 -0.56 12.82
N LEU A 94 -11.93 -0.78 11.76
CA LEU A 94 -12.55 0.30 11.01
C LEU A 94 -13.50 1.14 11.88
N PRO A 95 -14.51 0.56 12.57
CA PRO A 95 -15.38 1.33 13.45
C PRO A 95 -14.66 1.91 14.67
N VAL A 96 -13.64 1.22 15.21
CA VAL A 96 -12.86 1.72 16.34
C VAL A 96 -12.06 2.96 15.93
N ILE A 97 -11.30 2.91 14.84
CA ILE A 97 -10.52 4.04 14.35
C ILE A 97 -11.44 5.22 14.04
N TRP A 98 -12.57 4.96 13.38
CA TRP A 98 -13.57 6.00 13.10
C TRP A 98 -14.13 6.63 14.38
N ALA A 99 -14.59 5.82 15.33
CA ALA A 99 -15.18 6.31 16.57
C ALA A 99 -14.16 7.09 17.43
N VAL A 100 -12.91 6.60 17.51
CA VAL A 100 -11.83 7.28 18.24
C VAL A 100 -11.48 8.61 17.56
N THR A 101 -11.39 8.64 16.24
CA THR A 101 -11.07 9.87 15.50
C THR A 101 -12.17 10.93 15.71
N ASP A 102 -13.43 10.57 15.46
CA ASP A 102 -14.53 11.56 15.44
C ASP A 102 -15.02 11.93 16.83
N ARG A 103 -14.96 11.02 17.82
CA ARG A 103 -15.52 11.27 19.16
C ARG A 103 -14.50 11.59 20.22
N ILE A 104 -13.23 11.24 20.03
CA ILE A 104 -12.19 11.44 21.03
C ILE A 104 -11.13 12.42 20.54
N ILE A 105 -10.54 12.19 19.36
CA ILE A 105 -9.39 12.96 18.89
C ILE A 105 -9.86 14.35 18.41
N GLU A 106 -10.80 14.40 17.47
CA GLU A 106 -11.24 15.65 16.86
C GLU A 106 -11.85 16.62 17.88
N PRO A 107 -12.73 16.21 18.81
CA PRO A 107 -13.23 17.11 19.83
C PRO A 107 -12.17 17.66 20.80
N ARG A 108 -11.09 16.87 21.05
CA ARG A 108 -9.98 17.32 21.91
C ARG A 108 -9.05 18.32 21.23
N LEU A 109 -8.95 18.29 19.91
CA LEU A 109 -8.15 19.23 19.13
C LEU A 109 -8.84 20.62 19.01
N GLY A 110 -10.15 20.67 19.20
CA GLY A 110 -10.93 21.91 19.06
C GLY A 110 -11.17 22.31 17.61
N VAL A 111 -11.63 23.52 17.42
CA VAL A 111 -11.94 24.10 16.10
C VAL A 111 -10.62 24.44 15.40
N PHE A 112 -10.44 23.92 14.20
CA PHE A 112 -9.28 24.26 13.37
C PHE A 112 -9.37 25.70 12.85
N ASP A 113 -8.33 26.51 13.09
CA ASP A 113 -8.21 27.87 12.54
C ASP A 113 -7.42 27.80 11.20
N PRO A 114 -8.06 28.06 10.05
CA PRO A 114 -7.41 28.04 8.75
C PRO A 114 -6.22 28.99 8.61
N LYS A 115 -6.23 30.10 9.38
CA LYS A 115 -5.15 31.11 9.36
C LYS A 115 -3.82 30.56 9.85
N LEU A 116 -3.84 29.54 10.73
CA LEU A 116 -2.63 28.86 11.17
C LEU A 116 -1.98 28.03 10.03
N ALA A 117 -2.77 27.47 9.13
CA ALA A 117 -2.29 26.72 7.99
C ALA A 117 -1.64 27.63 6.93
N GLU A 118 -2.23 28.81 6.70
CA GLU A 118 -1.66 29.82 5.81
C GLU A 118 -0.29 30.32 6.31
N ALA A 119 -0.14 30.49 7.62
CA ALA A 119 1.10 30.94 8.25
C ALA A 119 2.25 29.90 8.13
N THR A 120 1.94 28.61 7.95
CA THR A 120 2.92 27.53 7.80
C THR A 120 3.18 27.13 6.35
N GLY A 121 2.60 27.81 5.36
CA GLY A 121 2.75 27.52 3.94
C GLY A 121 2.06 26.21 3.48
N ALA A 122 1.35 25.54 4.38
CA ALA A 122 0.69 24.26 4.08
C ALA A 122 -0.67 24.42 3.34
N GLY A 123 -1.15 25.67 3.21
CA GLY A 123 -2.48 25.95 2.66
C GLY A 123 -2.58 25.91 1.14
N ASP A 124 -1.49 26.12 0.42
CA ASP A 124 -1.54 26.37 -1.04
C ASP A 124 -1.30 25.12 -1.89
N ASP A 125 -0.60 24.12 -1.37
CA ASP A 125 -0.26 22.91 -2.13
C ASP A 125 -1.38 21.86 -2.15
N GLY A 126 -2.27 21.85 -1.19
CA GLY A 126 -3.30 20.80 -1.03
C GLY A 126 -4.52 20.94 -1.93
N ALA A 127 -4.87 22.15 -2.35
CA ALA A 127 -6.05 22.45 -3.17
C ALA A 127 -5.71 22.71 -4.66
N ARG A 128 -4.45 22.56 -5.05
CA ARG A 128 -4.00 22.83 -6.42
C ARG A 128 -4.61 21.85 -7.41
N ALA A 129 -5.32 22.39 -8.39
CA ALA A 129 -5.80 21.57 -9.52
C ALA A 129 -4.62 20.85 -10.18
N LEU A 130 -4.75 19.54 -10.37
CA LEU A 130 -3.77 18.71 -11.07
C LEU A 130 -3.39 19.33 -12.42
N LYS A 131 -2.10 19.54 -12.64
CA LYS A 131 -1.60 19.98 -13.94
C LYS A 131 -1.96 18.95 -15.01
N ALA A 132 -2.13 19.39 -16.25
CA ALA A 132 -2.44 18.51 -17.38
C ALA A 132 -1.42 17.34 -17.53
N ALA A 133 -0.14 17.61 -17.23
CA ALA A 133 0.93 16.61 -17.22
C ALA A 133 0.72 15.54 -16.13
N GLU A 134 0.35 15.95 -14.92
CA GLU A 134 0.08 15.05 -13.80
C GLU A 134 -1.13 14.15 -14.07
N ARG A 135 -2.19 14.73 -14.67
CA ARG A 135 -3.37 13.95 -15.10
C ARG A 135 -3.01 12.92 -16.16
N LYS A 136 -2.12 13.27 -17.10
CA LYS A 136 -1.61 12.34 -18.11
C LYS A 136 -0.78 11.23 -17.43
N GLY A 137 0.07 11.59 -16.46
CA GLY A 137 0.86 10.66 -15.67
C GLY A 137 -0.03 9.66 -14.93
N LEU A 138 -1.04 10.13 -14.20
CA LEU A 138 -1.99 9.28 -13.47
C LEU A 138 -2.75 8.33 -14.39
N ARG A 139 -3.18 8.81 -15.57
CA ARG A 139 -3.86 7.95 -16.55
C ARG A 139 -2.95 6.85 -17.05
N ASN A 140 -1.68 7.17 -17.37
CA ASN A 140 -0.70 6.19 -17.81
C ASN A 140 -0.38 5.17 -16.71
N ALA A 141 -0.22 5.61 -15.47
CA ALA A 141 -0.06 4.73 -14.32
C ALA A 141 -1.27 3.81 -14.14
N GLY A 142 -2.49 4.32 -14.28
CA GLY A 142 -3.71 3.52 -14.24
C GLY A 142 -3.73 2.42 -15.30
N TRP A 143 -3.33 2.72 -16.55
CA TRP A 143 -3.20 1.71 -17.60
C TRP A 143 -2.11 0.67 -17.29
N ALA A 144 -0.98 1.09 -16.71
CA ALA A 144 0.08 0.16 -16.28
C ALA A 144 -0.41 -0.78 -15.18
N VAL A 145 -1.14 -0.27 -14.19
CA VAL A 145 -1.76 -1.08 -13.13
C VAL A 145 -2.74 -2.09 -13.72
N LEU A 146 -3.64 -1.65 -14.60
CA LEU A 146 -4.60 -2.54 -15.25
C LEU A 146 -3.91 -3.60 -16.10
N PHE A 147 -2.83 -3.25 -16.79
CA PHE A 147 -2.03 -4.19 -17.57
C PHE A 147 -1.39 -5.27 -16.68
N VAL A 148 -0.75 -4.88 -15.57
CA VAL A 148 -0.11 -5.83 -14.65
C VAL A 148 -1.15 -6.74 -13.99
N ILE A 149 -2.26 -6.19 -13.52
CA ILE A 149 -3.36 -6.98 -12.94
C ILE A 149 -3.95 -7.93 -13.98
N GLY A 150 -4.17 -7.45 -15.19
CA GLY A 150 -4.67 -8.27 -16.30
C GLY A 150 -3.73 -9.42 -16.66
N LEU A 151 -2.42 -9.13 -16.73
CA LEU A 151 -1.40 -10.14 -16.98
C LEU A 151 -1.37 -11.19 -15.87
N TRP A 152 -1.49 -10.76 -14.63
CA TRP A 152 -1.50 -11.66 -13.49
C TRP A 152 -2.75 -12.54 -13.44
N THR A 153 -3.89 -11.93 -13.70
CA THR A 153 -5.16 -12.65 -13.84
C THR A 153 -5.07 -13.68 -14.97
N PHE A 154 -4.46 -13.31 -16.09
CA PHE A 154 -4.24 -14.22 -17.22
C PHE A 154 -3.35 -15.41 -16.85
N PHE A 155 -2.30 -15.21 -16.05
CA PHE A 155 -1.44 -16.29 -15.58
C PHE A 155 -2.04 -17.12 -14.43
N THR A 156 -3.16 -16.68 -13.85
CA THR A 156 -3.85 -17.35 -12.75
C THR A 156 -5.10 -18.09 -13.22
N ILE A 157 -5.82 -17.57 -14.24
CA ILE A 157 -7.09 -18.14 -14.68
C ILE A 157 -6.90 -19.00 -15.93
N GLY A 158 -7.18 -20.29 -15.81
CA GLY A 158 -7.18 -21.23 -16.91
C GLY A 158 -6.44 -22.52 -16.59
N PRO A 159 -6.69 -23.59 -17.34
CA PRO A 159 -5.96 -24.86 -17.20
C PRO A 159 -4.50 -24.70 -17.66
N GLY A 160 -3.57 -25.27 -16.90
CA GLY A 160 -2.14 -25.24 -17.22
C GLY A 160 -1.46 -23.89 -17.06
N THR A 161 -2.06 -22.95 -16.29
CA THR A 161 -1.46 -21.64 -16.03
C THR A 161 -0.31 -21.74 -15.01
N PRO A 162 0.76 -20.94 -15.17
CA PRO A 162 1.97 -21.09 -14.36
C PRO A 162 1.80 -20.72 -12.88
N LEU A 163 0.73 -20.01 -12.51
CA LEU A 163 0.46 -19.57 -11.14
C LEU A 163 -0.52 -20.48 -10.37
N ILE A 164 -0.96 -21.57 -11.00
CA ILE A 164 -1.78 -22.60 -10.35
C ILE A 164 -1.08 -23.97 -10.55
N ASP A 165 -0.93 -24.70 -9.46
CA ASP A 165 -0.46 -26.07 -9.49
C ASP A 165 -1.65 -27.03 -9.44
N GLU A 166 -2.10 -27.48 -10.60
CA GLU A 166 -3.23 -28.42 -10.72
C GLU A 166 -2.94 -29.81 -10.13
N SER A 167 -1.65 -30.15 -9.95
CA SER A 167 -1.23 -31.45 -9.40
C SER A 167 -1.22 -31.48 -7.87
N ALA A 168 -1.27 -30.30 -7.24
CA ALA A 168 -1.24 -30.15 -5.79
C ALA A 168 -2.64 -30.33 -5.16
N SER A 169 -2.68 -30.55 -3.85
CA SER A 169 -3.93 -30.57 -3.09
C SER A 169 -4.67 -29.21 -3.22
N ALA A 170 -5.99 -29.21 -3.05
CA ALA A 170 -6.81 -28.01 -3.17
C ALA A 170 -6.31 -26.83 -2.32
N GLU A 171 -5.65 -27.11 -1.19
CA GLU A 171 -5.08 -26.10 -0.30
C GLU A 171 -3.76 -25.51 -0.82
N ALA A 172 -3.00 -26.29 -1.59
CA ALA A 172 -1.67 -25.92 -2.10
C ALA A 172 -1.71 -25.41 -3.56
N GLN A 173 -2.81 -25.57 -4.28
CA GLN A 173 -2.93 -25.15 -5.69
C GLN A 173 -2.54 -23.69 -5.94
N MET A 174 -2.83 -22.81 -5.01
CA MET A 174 -2.53 -21.37 -5.12
C MET A 174 -1.13 -20.99 -4.60
N ALA A 175 -0.31 -21.95 -4.17
CA ALA A 175 1.03 -21.65 -3.64
C ALA A 175 1.93 -20.89 -4.64
N PRO A 176 1.99 -21.24 -5.96
CA PRO A 176 2.77 -20.46 -6.92
C PRO A 176 2.31 -19.02 -7.06
N PHE A 177 1.00 -18.78 -7.05
CA PHE A 177 0.42 -17.42 -7.04
C PHE A 177 0.92 -16.62 -5.84
N TYR A 178 0.81 -17.15 -4.63
CA TYR A 178 1.25 -16.46 -3.43
C TYR A 178 2.76 -16.22 -3.40
N LYS A 179 3.57 -17.17 -3.85
CA LYS A 179 5.02 -17.01 -3.98
C LYS A 179 5.40 -15.93 -5.00
N SER A 180 4.56 -15.69 -6.00
CA SER A 180 4.79 -14.66 -7.01
C SER A 180 4.45 -13.23 -6.53
N LEU A 181 3.71 -13.06 -5.43
CA LEU A 181 3.19 -11.75 -4.99
C LEU A 181 4.28 -10.69 -4.80
N VAL A 182 5.43 -11.06 -4.21
CA VAL A 182 6.53 -10.11 -3.98
C VAL A 182 7.07 -9.56 -5.30
N ALA A 183 7.38 -10.46 -6.24
CA ALA A 183 7.87 -10.07 -7.57
C ALA A 183 6.83 -9.24 -8.32
N ALA A 184 5.60 -9.58 -8.18
CA ALA A 184 4.47 -8.98 -8.82
C ALA A 184 4.22 -7.57 -8.28
N PHE A 185 4.22 -7.33 -6.98
CA PHE A 185 4.14 -5.98 -6.42
C PHE A 185 5.33 -5.12 -6.84
N PHE A 186 6.53 -5.69 -6.89
CA PHE A 186 7.68 -4.98 -7.42
C PHE A 186 7.44 -4.50 -8.86
N VAL A 187 6.99 -5.39 -9.75
CA VAL A 187 6.67 -5.05 -11.14
C VAL A 187 5.53 -4.04 -11.23
N LEU A 188 4.49 -4.19 -10.41
CA LEU A 188 3.36 -3.27 -10.35
C LEU A 188 3.81 -1.84 -10.02
N PHE A 189 4.57 -1.67 -8.95
CA PHE A 189 5.02 -0.33 -8.53
C PHE A 189 6.06 0.26 -9.49
N LEU A 190 6.99 -0.57 -9.99
CA LEU A 190 7.98 -0.12 -10.95
C LEU A 190 7.35 0.38 -12.25
N LEU A 191 6.44 -0.41 -12.84
CA LEU A 191 5.80 -0.04 -14.10
C LEU A 191 4.82 1.12 -13.94
N SER A 192 4.04 1.16 -12.86
CA SER A 192 3.11 2.26 -12.61
C SER A 192 3.85 3.57 -12.33
N GLY A 193 4.91 3.53 -11.54
CA GLY A 193 5.76 4.68 -11.26
C GLY A 193 6.48 5.20 -12.52
N TRP A 194 7.03 4.30 -13.32
CA TRP A 194 7.65 4.66 -14.59
C TRP A 194 6.66 5.26 -15.59
N ALA A 195 5.47 4.65 -15.74
CA ALA A 195 4.41 5.15 -16.61
C ALA A 195 3.90 6.53 -16.18
N TYR A 196 3.78 6.75 -14.86
CA TYR A 196 3.48 8.06 -14.30
C TYR A 196 4.56 9.06 -14.65
N GLY A 197 5.82 8.75 -14.34
CA GLY A 197 6.95 9.63 -14.56
C GLY A 197 7.13 10.04 -16.03
N LYS A 198 6.92 9.10 -16.96
CA LYS A 198 6.90 9.40 -18.40
C LYS A 198 5.70 10.28 -18.78
N GLY A 199 4.54 10.07 -18.20
CA GLY A 199 3.34 10.86 -18.47
C GLY A 199 3.42 12.28 -17.90
N ALA A 200 3.96 12.42 -16.71
CA ALA A 200 4.14 13.68 -16.01
C ALA A 200 5.38 14.47 -16.46
N GLY A 201 6.30 13.82 -17.22
CA GLY A 201 7.56 14.44 -17.67
C GLY A 201 8.64 14.50 -16.61
N THR A 202 8.52 13.73 -15.51
CA THR A 202 9.53 13.67 -14.44
C THR A 202 10.59 12.61 -14.69
N VAL A 203 10.35 11.66 -15.61
CA VAL A 203 11.28 10.63 -16.03
C VAL A 203 11.51 10.74 -17.53
N GLU A 204 12.67 11.23 -17.92
CA GLU A 204 13.09 11.33 -19.33
C GLU A 204 13.85 10.08 -19.76
N ASN A 205 14.72 9.58 -18.89
CA ASN A 205 15.62 8.48 -19.18
C ASN A 205 15.77 7.52 -17.97
N HIS A 206 16.50 6.41 -18.18
CA HIS A 206 16.74 5.39 -17.13
C HIS A 206 17.55 5.93 -15.94
N ARG A 207 18.39 6.96 -16.14
CA ARG A 207 19.19 7.56 -15.06
C ARG A 207 18.31 8.27 -14.02
N ASP A 208 17.18 8.83 -14.46
CA ASP A 208 16.23 9.48 -13.56
C ASP A 208 15.57 8.45 -12.65
N LEU A 209 15.23 7.26 -13.19
CA LEU A 209 14.75 6.13 -12.39
C LEU A 209 15.78 5.69 -11.35
N VAL A 210 17.04 5.50 -11.76
CA VAL A 210 18.12 5.13 -10.83
C VAL A 210 18.27 6.18 -9.74
N LYS A 211 18.25 7.47 -10.10
CA LYS A 211 18.34 8.58 -9.13
C LYS A 211 17.17 8.56 -8.13
N MET A 212 15.94 8.31 -8.60
CA MET A 212 14.78 8.20 -7.72
C MET A 212 14.89 6.99 -6.79
N MET A 213 15.37 5.84 -7.29
CA MET A 213 15.59 4.65 -6.46
C MET A 213 16.71 4.90 -5.43
N THR A 214 17.77 5.59 -5.80
CA THR A 214 18.84 5.96 -4.86
C THR A 214 18.30 6.87 -3.76
N GLY A 215 17.52 7.90 -4.11
CA GLY A 215 16.88 8.77 -3.11
C GLY A 215 15.96 7.99 -2.16
N ALA A 216 15.15 7.07 -2.67
CA ALA A 216 14.29 6.23 -1.83
C ALA A 216 15.11 5.32 -0.89
N MET A 217 16.27 4.82 -1.33
CA MET A 217 17.18 4.05 -0.49
C MET A 217 17.89 4.92 0.58
N GLU A 218 18.24 6.16 0.24
CA GLU A 218 18.79 7.13 1.21
C GLU A 218 17.77 7.45 2.31
N ASP A 219 16.50 7.65 1.94
CA ASP A 219 15.42 7.87 2.90
C ASP A 219 15.22 6.65 3.81
N LEU A 220 15.28 5.43 3.26
CA LEU A 220 15.19 4.19 4.05
C LEU A 220 16.40 3.98 4.97
N ALA A 221 17.59 4.44 4.61
CA ALA A 221 18.79 4.30 5.43
C ALA A 221 18.63 4.98 6.81
N TYR A 222 17.85 6.06 6.89
CA TYR A 222 17.54 6.73 8.16
C TYR A 222 16.76 5.83 9.14
N TYR A 223 16.00 4.85 8.65
CA TYR A 223 15.25 3.91 9.50
C TYR A 223 16.10 2.69 9.93
N LEU A 224 17.28 2.51 9.35
CA LEU A 224 18.19 1.41 9.67
C LEU A 224 19.22 1.75 10.74
N VAL A 225 19.32 3.01 11.16
CA VAL A 225 20.22 3.55 12.18
C VAL A 225 19.46 3.85 13.46
#